data_a1f48d5b38622d10cea966feb97d5551
#
_entry.id   a1f48d5b38622d10cea966feb97d5551
#
_cell.length_a   1.000
_cell.length_b   1.000
_cell.length_c   1.000
_cell.angle_alpha   90.00
_cell.angle_beta   90.00
_cell.angle_gamma   90.00
#
_symmetry.space_group_name_H-M   'P 1'
#
loop_
_entity.id
_entity.type
_entity.pdbx_description
1 polymer ?
#
loop_
_entity_poly.entity_id
_entity_poly.type
_entity_poly.pdbx_seq_one_letter_code
_entity_poly.pdbx_strand_id
1 'polypeptide(L)'
;MELEDKSKTEQIEGEEAQEGAMSFWDHLEVLRWALFRSACVLMVIMVGTFIAMPYIFDRFILAPTNNDFFTYRWLNAIGRGIVKLSPDFDVQIININVASQFMTHISTSISLAAVIAFPYFIWEIWRFIEPALFEDEIKHLRPAFLGGTLMFYIGCAIGYALVFPFTFRFLVEYNLSPNITNQINLLSYIDNFTMLILVMGIVFEMPLLAWLLSLFGILKKSFLREYKKHAVVVLLISAAIITPSGDPFTLMLVFVPLYVLYELSIIVIRDKPKKDDE
;
A
#
# COMPACT_ATOMS: atom_id res chain seq x y z
N MET A 1 49.28 -26.52 29.18
CA MET A 1 49.62 -25.72 28.00
C MET A 1 48.60 -25.90 26.87
N GLU A 2 48.24 -27.14 26.50
CA GLU A 2 47.23 -27.40 25.43
C GLU A 2 45.76 -27.09 25.81
N LEU A 3 45.41 -27.18 27.11
CA LEU A 3 44.08 -26.91 27.62
C LEU A 3 43.84 -25.40 27.84
N GLU A 4 44.89 -24.61 28.10
CA GLU A 4 44.78 -23.14 28.20
C GLU A 4 44.67 -22.46 26.84
N ASP A 5 45.25 -23.07 25.79
CA ASP A 5 45.18 -22.54 24.43
C ASP A 5 43.81 -22.79 23.82
N LYS A 6 43.15 -23.94 24.08
CA LYS A 6 41.76 -24.20 23.68
C LYS A 6 40.75 -23.27 24.35
N SER A 7 40.95 -22.99 25.64
CA SER A 7 40.04 -22.10 26.39
C SER A 7 40.14 -20.65 25.91
N LYS A 8 41.31 -20.21 25.47
CA LYS A 8 41.50 -18.89 24.87
C LYS A 8 40.90 -18.78 23.47
N THR A 9 41.01 -19.85 22.65
CA THR A 9 40.46 -19.89 21.31
C THR A 9 38.93 -19.89 21.37
N GLU A 10 38.30 -20.65 22.29
CA GLU A 10 36.84 -20.63 22.50
C GLU A 10 36.33 -19.29 23.07
N GLN A 11 37.13 -18.59 23.88
CA GLN A 11 36.78 -17.24 24.35
C GLN A 11 36.88 -16.20 23.24
N ILE A 12 37.90 -16.27 22.40
CA ILE A 12 38.09 -15.36 21.27
C ILE A 12 36.97 -15.58 20.21
N GLU A 13 36.63 -16.84 19.88
CA GLU A 13 35.52 -17.15 18.99
C GLU A 13 34.17 -16.73 19.58
N GLY A 14 33.99 -16.81 20.90
CA GLY A 14 32.80 -16.33 21.60
C GLY A 14 32.71 -14.80 21.64
N GLU A 15 33.82 -14.08 21.75
CA GLU A 15 33.87 -12.61 21.71
C GLU A 15 33.69 -12.09 20.28
N GLU A 16 34.29 -12.71 19.27
CA GLU A 16 34.11 -12.36 17.86
C GLU A 16 32.65 -12.64 17.38
N ALA A 17 31.99 -13.69 17.87
CA ALA A 17 30.60 -13.97 17.60
C ALA A 17 29.63 -12.98 18.28
N GLN A 18 30.02 -12.37 19.40
CA GLN A 18 29.26 -11.30 20.06
C GLN A 18 29.50 -9.92 19.46
N GLU A 19 30.67 -9.65 18.90
CA GLU A 19 30.94 -8.36 18.21
C GLU A 19 30.16 -8.23 16.87
N GLY A 20 29.77 -9.34 16.24
CA GLY A 20 28.96 -9.33 15.02
C GLY A 20 27.46 -9.19 15.23
N ALA A 21 26.94 -9.44 16.42
CA ALA A 21 25.51 -9.35 16.73
C ALA A 21 25.21 -7.97 17.32
N MET A 22 24.53 -7.11 16.54
CA MET A 22 23.98 -5.85 17.06
C MET A 22 23.18 -6.12 18.34
N SER A 23 23.50 -5.40 19.42
CA SER A 23 22.71 -5.43 20.64
C SER A 23 21.26 -5.03 20.34
N PHE A 24 20.29 -5.63 21.02
CA PHE A 24 18.87 -5.23 20.90
C PHE A 24 18.67 -3.71 21.08
N TRP A 25 19.44 -3.08 21.95
CA TRP A 25 19.42 -1.64 22.18
C TRP A 25 19.93 -0.84 20.99
N ASP A 26 20.99 -1.30 20.32
CA ASP A 26 21.54 -0.66 19.12
C ASP A 26 20.54 -0.76 17.96
N HIS A 27 19.84 -1.89 17.85
CA HIS A 27 18.80 -2.07 16.84
C HIS A 27 17.61 -1.12 17.07
N LEU A 28 17.20 -0.90 18.32
CA LEU A 28 16.17 0.09 18.66
C LEU A 28 16.62 1.53 18.36
N GLU A 29 17.90 1.84 18.55
CA GLU A 29 18.44 3.15 18.20
C GLU A 29 18.43 3.39 16.69
N VAL A 30 18.80 2.39 15.90
CA VAL A 30 18.70 2.45 14.43
C VAL A 30 17.25 2.68 13.99
N LEU A 31 16.27 1.98 14.58
CA LEU A 31 14.84 2.17 14.30
C LEU A 31 14.40 3.60 14.63
N ARG A 32 14.78 4.13 15.80
CA ARG A 32 14.43 5.51 16.20
C ARG A 32 14.92 6.54 15.19
N TRP A 33 16.18 6.40 14.75
CA TRP A 33 16.76 7.29 13.76
C TRP A 33 16.15 7.14 12.37
N ALA A 34 15.77 5.91 11.97
CA ALA A 34 15.06 5.67 10.72
C ALA A 34 13.68 6.35 10.71
N LEU A 35 12.92 6.21 11.81
CA LEU A 35 11.62 6.90 11.97
C LEU A 35 11.77 8.43 11.95
N PHE A 36 12.78 8.95 12.65
CA PHE A 36 13.01 10.39 12.66
C PHE A 36 13.36 10.94 11.27
N ARG A 37 14.27 10.29 10.53
CA ARG A 37 14.60 10.68 9.15
C ARG A 37 13.38 10.57 8.24
N SER A 38 12.59 9.51 8.36
CA SER A 38 11.37 9.31 7.60
C SER A 38 10.35 10.43 7.85
N ALA A 39 10.17 10.83 9.11
CA ALA A 39 9.30 11.95 9.48
C ALA A 39 9.81 13.28 8.93
N CYS A 40 11.12 13.54 8.96
CA CYS A 40 11.71 14.75 8.38
C CYS A 40 11.49 14.82 6.86
N VAL A 41 11.74 13.72 6.14
CA VAL A 41 11.53 13.66 4.69
C VAL A 41 10.05 13.85 4.35
N LEU A 42 9.14 13.18 5.08
CA LEU A 42 7.70 13.38 4.91
C LEU A 42 7.30 14.83 5.11
N MET A 43 7.82 15.49 6.14
CA MET A 43 7.53 16.90 6.43
C MET A 43 8.00 17.83 5.30
N VAL A 44 9.20 17.62 4.79
CA VAL A 44 9.74 18.43 3.68
C VAL A 44 8.90 18.24 2.42
N ILE A 45 8.55 17.02 2.07
CA ILE A 45 7.70 16.72 0.91
C ILE A 45 6.29 17.28 1.13
N MET A 46 5.74 17.19 2.36
CA MET A 46 4.45 17.76 2.71
C MET A 46 4.39 19.28 2.48
N VAL A 47 5.42 20.01 2.86
CA VAL A 47 5.49 21.46 2.58
C VAL A 47 5.48 21.72 1.07
N GLY A 48 6.23 20.95 0.30
CA GLY A 48 6.22 21.05 -1.17
C GLY A 48 4.86 20.75 -1.79
N THR A 49 4.21 19.66 -1.35
CA THR A 49 2.87 19.29 -1.82
C THR A 49 1.81 20.27 -1.38
N PHE A 50 1.93 20.84 -0.19
CA PHE A 50 1.03 21.89 0.31
C PHE A 50 1.06 23.14 -0.59
N ILE A 51 2.24 23.60 -0.97
CA ILE A 51 2.38 24.76 -1.87
C ILE A 51 1.83 24.45 -3.28
N ALA A 52 2.03 23.22 -3.78
CA ALA A 52 1.57 22.78 -5.10
C ALA A 52 0.09 22.39 -5.13
N MET A 53 -0.55 22.22 -3.96
CA MET A 53 -1.90 21.65 -3.85
C MET A 53 -2.97 22.41 -4.66
N PRO A 54 -3.04 23.74 -4.69
CA PRO A 54 -4.07 24.44 -5.47
C PRO A 54 -4.07 24.03 -6.96
N TYR A 55 -2.89 23.76 -7.52
CA TYR A 55 -2.77 23.33 -8.91
C TYR A 55 -3.09 21.83 -9.09
N ILE A 56 -2.69 20.97 -8.13
CA ILE A 56 -2.89 19.52 -8.16
C ILE A 56 -4.37 19.20 -7.90
N PHE A 57 -5.04 19.96 -7.05
CA PHE A 57 -6.39 19.70 -6.61
C PHE A 57 -7.38 19.67 -7.76
N ASP A 58 -7.42 20.72 -8.55
CA ASP A 58 -8.35 20.84 -9.66
C ASP A 58 -8.05 19.84 -10.79
N ARG A 59 -6.76 19.60 -11.03
CA ARG A 59 -6.33 18.79 -12.19
C ARG A 59 -6.29 17.30 -11.93
N PHE A 60 -6.00 16.89 -10.69
CA PHE A 60 -5.81 15.50 -10.32
C PHE A 60 -6.91 14.97 -9.40
N ILE A 61 -7.19 15.72 -8.33
CA ILE A 61 -8.09 15.23 -7.28
C ILE A 61 -9.54 15.33 -7.71
N LEU A 62 -9.93 16.43 -8.35
CA LEU A 62 -11.29 16.61 -8.87
C LEU A 62 -11.51 15.97 -10.26
N ALA A 63 -10.47 15.49 -10.94
CA ALA A 63 -10.61 14.89 -12.26
C ALA A 63 -11.67 13.77 -12.35
N PRO A 64 -11.79 12.84 -11.36
CA PRO A 64 -12.83 11.78 -11.41
C PRO A 64 -14.28 12.26 -11.26
N THR A 65 -14.53 13.53 -10.91
CA THR A 65 -15.89 14.10 -10.86
C THR A 65 -16.44 14.46 -12.22
N ASN A 66 -15.57 14.60 -13.21
CA ASN A 66 -15.91 14.98 -14.57
C ASN A 66 -16.12 13.75 -15.46
N ASN A 67 -17.10 13.85 -16.38
CA ASN A 67 -17.38 12.77 -17.33
C ASN A 67 -16.23 12.50 -18.32
N ASP A 68 -15.36 13.49 -18.56
CA ASP A 68 -14.19 13.37 -19.44
C ASP A 68 -13.01 12.62 -18.82
N PHE A 69 -13.17 12.10 -17.60
CA PHE A 69 -12.13 11.33 -16.96
C PHE A 69 -11.71 10.12 -17.82
N PHE A 70 -10.40 9.89 -17.96
CA PHE A 70 -9.86 8.91 -18.92
C PHE A 70 -10.46 7.50 -18.75
N THR A 71 -10.74 7.07 -17.52
CA THR A 71 -11.34 5.75 -17.23
C THR A 71 -12.75 5.63 -17.80
N TYR A 72 -13.57 6.67 -17.67
CA TYR A 72 -14.94 6.67 -18.22
C TYR A 72 -14.91 6.70 -19.75
N ARG A 73 -13.98 7.46 -20.34
CA ARG A 73 -13.77 7.46 -21.80
C ARG A 73 -13.35 6.10 -22.33
N TRP A 74 -12.42 5.46 -21.62
CA TRP A 74 -11.93 4.11 -21.97
C TRP A 74 -13.05 3.08 -21.87
N LEU A 75 -13.85 3.12 -20.79
CA LEU A 75 -14.98 2.23 -20.60
C LEU A 75 -16.06 2.43 -21.68
N ASN A 76 -16.39 3.68 -22.02
CA ASN A 76 -17.32 4.00 -23.11
C ASN A 76 -16.81 3.52 -24.49
N ALA A 77 -15.48 3.54 -24.70
CA ALA A 77 -14.88 3.07 -25.94
C ALA A 77 -14.94 1.54 -26.10
N ILE A 78 -14.71 0.79 -25.01
CA ILE A 78 -14.72 -0.69 -25.00
C ILE A 78 -16.13 -1.23 -24.78
N GLY A 79 -16.91 -0.58 -23.93
CA GLY A 79 -18.23 -1.04 -23.50
C GLY A 79 -19.37 -0.75 -24.48
N ARG A 80 -19.09 -0.56 -25.78
CA ARG A 80 -20.09 -0.30 -26.83
C ARG A 80 -21.24 -1.32 -26.78
N GLY A 81 -22.17 -1.12 -25.83
CA GLY A 81 -23.43 -1.88 -25.74
C GLY A 81 -23.67 -2.62 -24.41
N ILE A 82 -22.69 -2.78 -23.53
CA ILE A 82 -22.83 -3.55 -22.27
C ILE A 82 -23.03 -2.61 -21.07
N VAL A 83 -22.28 -1.51 -21.00
CA VAL A 83 -22.37 -0.52 -19.91
C VAL A 83 -22.62 0.86 -20.53
N LYS A 84 -23.83 1.35 -20.40
CA LYS A 84 -24.17 2.75 -20.76
C LYS A 84 -23.91 3.61 -19.53
N LEU A 85 -22.76 4.28 -19.49
CA LEU A 85 -22.54 5.33 -18.51
C LEU A 85 -23.37 6.56 -18.90
N SER A 86 -24.01 7.20 -17.92
CA SER A 86 -24.79 8.42 -18.15
C SER A 86 -23.90 9.49 -18.78
N PRO A 87 -24.31 10.09 -19.91
CA PRO A 87 -23.49 11.11 -20.57
C PRO A 87 -23.38 12.41 -19.77
N ASP A 88 -24.33 12.66 -18.86
CA ASP A 88 -24.43 13.89 -18.06
C ASP A 88 -23.89 13.73 -16.64
N PHE A 89 -22.77 13.01 -16.49
CA PHE A 89 -22.11 12.87 -15.18
C PHE A 89 -21.23 14.08 -14.92
N ASP A 90 -21.77 15.07 -14.22
CA ASP A 90 -21.07 16.22 -13.68
C ASP A 90 -21.50 16.40 -12.21
N VAL A 91 -20.56 16.24 -11.29
CA VAL A 91 -20.84 16.22 -9.85
C VAL A 91 -20.31 17.49 -9.20
N GLN A 92 -21.23 18.28 -8.64
CA GLN A 92 -20.87 19.43 -7.84
C GLN A 92 -20.56 19.01 -6.42
N ILE A 93 -19.32 19.27 -6.01
CA ILE A 93 -18.89 19.06 -4.62
C ILE A 93 -19.20 20.33 -3.83
N ILE A 94 -19.88 20.15 -2.69
CA ILE A 94 -20.26 21.26 -1.82
C ILE A 94 -19.38 21.28 -0.56
N ASN A 95 -19.07 22.49 -0.09
CA ASN A 95 -18.41 22.69 1.18
C ASN A 95 -19.44 23.17 2.21
N ILE A 96 -19.68 22.36 3.25
CA ILE A 96 -20.66 22.66 4.29
C ILE A 96 -20.00 23.29 5.51
N ASN A 97 -18.78 22.86 5.85
CA ASN A 97 -18.07 23.29 7.06
C ASN A 97 -17.04 24.37 6.75
N VAL A 98 -16.96 25.42 7.57
CA VAL A 98 -16.05 26.56 7.35
C VAL A 98 -14.59 26.13 7.25
N ALA A 99 -14.14 25.19 8.09
CA ALA A 99 -12.76 24.75 8.15
C ALA A 99 -12.41 23.61 7.16
N SER A 100 -13.40 23.05 6.45
CA SER A 100 -13.17 21.83 5.68
C SER A 100 -12.20 22.00 4.51
N GLN A 101 -12.19 23.15 3.83
CA GLN A 101 -11.21 23.42 2.76
C GLN A 101 -9.79 23.42 3.29
N PHE A 102 -9.56 24.03 4.45
CA PHE A 102 -8.23 24.06 5.07
C PHE A 102 -7.80 22.65 5.55
N MET A 103 -8.71 21.93 6.21
CA MET A 103 -8.42 20.56 6.65
C MET A 103 -8.18 19.61 5.46
N THR A 104 -8.97 19.75 4.41
CA THR A 104 -8.77 19.03 3.14
C THR A 104 -7.40 19.33 2.54
N HIS A 105 -7.00 20.60 2.50
CA HIS A 105 -5.69 20.99 1.98
C HIS A 105 -4.55 20.31 2.75
N ILE A 106 -4.61 20.29 4.09
CA ILE A 106 -3.60 19.62 4.92
C ILE A 106 -3.62 18.11 4.71
N SER A 107 -4.78 17.46 4.85
CA SER A 107 -4.89 16.00 4.78
C SER A 107 -4.49 15.45 3.41
N THR A 108 -4.88 16.13 2.34
CA THR A 108 -4.51 15.73 0.98
C THR A 108 -3.02 15.94 0.72
N SER A 109 -2.43 17.03 1.27
CA SER A 109 -0.99 17.29 1.17
C SER A 109 -0.17 16.22 1.88
N ILE A 110 -0.59 15.80 3.08
CA ILE A 110 0.03 14.70 3.83
C ILE A 110 -0.08 13.39 3.04
N SER A 111 -1.27 13.07 2.53
CA SER A 111 -1.50 11.83 1.77
C SER A 111 -0.67 11.77 0.51
N LEU A 112 -0.59 12.86 -0.25
CA LEU A 112 0.23 12.94 -1.44
C LEU A 112 1.74 12.89 -1.09
N ALA A 113 2.14 13.55 -0.01
CA ALA A 113 3.51 13.48 0.50
C ALA A 113 3.89 12.04 0.88
N ALA A 114 2.99 11.29 1.51
CA ALA A 114 3.21 9.87 1.84
C ALA A 114 3.40 9.01 0.59
N VAL A 115 2.60 9.24 -0.47
CA VAL A 115 2.77 8.55 -1.76
C VAL A 115 4.14 8.87 -2.38
N ILE A 116 4.54 10.14 -2.40
CA ILE A 116 5.82 10.56 -2.98
C ILE A 116 7.01 10.08 -2.13
N ALA A 117 6.88 10.09 -0.79
CA ALA A 117 7.91 9.65 0.13
C ALA A 117 8.08 8.11 0.20
N PHE A 118 7.15 7.34 -0.38
CA PHE A 118 7.12 5.89 -0.24
C PHE A 118 8.44 5.19 -0.62
N PRO A 119 9.13 5.54 -1.73
CA PRO A 119 10.43 4.94 -2.06
C PRO A 119 11.47 5.14 -0.96
N TYR A 120 11.43 6.30 -0.28
CA TYR A 120 12.31 6.58 0.83
C TYR A 120 11.96 5.72 2.06
N PHE A 121 10.68 5.50 2.34
CA PHE A 121 10.25 4.61 3.43
C PHE A 121 10.70 3.18 3.18
N ILE A 122 10.54 2.67 1.97
CA ILE A 122 11.05 1.35 1.57
C ILE A 122 12.58 1.28 1.71
N TRP A 123 13.30 2.34 1.35
CA TRP A 123 14.75 2.44 1.54
C TRP A 123 15.17 2.39 3.01
N GLU A 124 14.48 3.11 3.91
CA GLU A 124 14.76 3.07 5.35
C GLU A 124 14.44 1.70 5.96
N ILE A 125 13.33 1.07 5.54
CA ILE A 125 12.98 -0.30 5.94
C ILE A 125 14.07 -1.28 5.47
N TRP A 126 14.54 -1.12 4.22
CA TRP A 126 15.65 -1.90 3.70
C TRP A 126 16.90 -1.77 4.60
N ARG A 127 17.33 -0.55 4.83
CA ARG A 127 18.51 -0.25 5.64
C ARG A 127 18.42 -0.81 7.08
N PHE A 128 17.20 -0.91 7.61
CA PHE A 128 16.93 -1.49 8.91
C PHE A 128 17.02 -3.02 8.90
N ILE A 129 16.60 -3.66 7.81
CA ILE A 129 16.59 -5.13 7.68
C ILE A 129 17.95 -5.68 7.22
N GLU A 130 18.68 -4.94 6.39
CA GLU A 130 19.94 -5.36 5.77
C GLU A 130 20.96 -5.97 6.76
N PRO A 131 21.20 -5.40 7.96
CA PRO A 131 22.17 -5.96 8.93
C PRO A 131 21.76 -7.31 9.54
N ALA A 132 20.48 -7.68 9.44
CA ALA A 132 19.95 -8.94 9.98
C ALA A 132 20.00 -10.11 8.98
N LEU A 133 20.56 -9.88 7.78
CA LEU A 133 20.54 -10.82 6.65
C LEU A 133 21.92 -11.32 6.29
N PHE A 134 21.99 -12.55 5.75
CA PHE A 134 23.24 -13.13 5.24
C PHE A 134 23.61 -12.50 3.88
N GLU A 135 24.90 -12.40 3.59
CA GLU A 135 25.43 -11.76 2.36
C GLU A 135 24.84 -12.33 1.06
N ASP A 136 24.56 -13.62 1.01
CA ASP A 136 23.94 -14.27 -0.16
C ASP A 136 22.46 -13.88 -0.35
N GLU A 137 21.77 -13.51 0.71
CA GLU A 137 20.38 -13.08 0.67
C GLU A 137 20.25 -11.61 0.23
N ILE A 138 21.21 -10.77 0.56
CA ILE A 138 21.25 -9.32 0.25
C ILE A 138 21.20 -9.08 -1.28
N LYS A 139 21.88 -9.90 -2.08
CA LYS A 139 21.91 -9.75 -3.54
C LYS A 139 20.55 -9.90 -4.20
N HIS A 140 19.68 -10.72 -3.63
CA HIS A 140 18.34 -10.98 -4.15
C HIS A 140 17.29 -9.99 -3.64
N LEU A 141 17.57 -9.32 -2.54
CA LEU A 141 16.63 -8.43 -1.86
C LEU A 141 16.58 -7.03 -2.47
N ARG A 142 17.71 -6.48 -2.91
CA ARG A 142 17.72 -5.15 -3.56
C ARG A 142 16.72 -5.01 -4.72
N PRO A 143 16.67 -5.94 -5.71
CA PRO A 143 15.68 -5.87 -6.77
C PRO A 143 14.24 -6.07 -6.27
N ALA A 144 14.03 -6.81 -5.18
CA ALA A 144 12.70 -7.01 -4.60
C ALA A 144 12.13 -5.72 -3.98
N PHE A 145 12.95 -4.92 -3.31
CA PHE A 145 12.51 -3.63 -2.77
C PHE A 145 12.20 -2.61 -3.89
N LEU A 146 12.97 -2.62 -4.96
CA LEU A 146 12.63 -1.81 -6.14
C LEU A 146 11.31 -2.28 -6.75
N GLY A 147 11.10 -3.60 -6.82
CA GLY A 147 9.83 -4.22 -7.24
C GLY A 147 8.66 -3.81 -6.36
N GLY A 148 8.84 -3.76 -5.02
CA GLY A 148 7.86 -3.27 -4.07
C GLY A 148 7.48 -1.82 -4.34
N THR A 149 8.45 -0.93 -4.42
CA THR A 149 8.18 0.48 -4.77
C THR A 149 7.35 0.60 -6.06
N LEU A 150 7.65 -0.20 -7.08
CA LEU A 150 6.87 -0.21 -8.32
C LEU A 150 5.45 -0.75 -8.09
N MET A 151 5.30 -1.83 -7.31
CA MET A 151 4.00 -2.42 -6.98
C MET A 151 3.12 -1.44 -6.20
N PHE A 152 3.69 -0.68 -5.25
CA PHE A 152 2.98 0.38 -4.55
C PHE A 152 2.39 1.42 -5.51
N TYR A 153 3.20 1.94 -6.44
CA TYR A 153 2.71 2.91 -7.42
C TYR A 153 1.68 2.33 -8.37
N ILE A 154 1.83 1.05 -8.76
CA ILE A 154 0.79 0.35 -9.53
C ILE A 154 -0.51 0.26 -8.71
N GLY A 155 -0.42 -0.04 -7.41
CA GLY A 155 -1.55 -0.06 -6.50
C GLY A 155 -2.24 1.30 -6.40
N CYS A 156 -1.49 2.38 -6.19
CA CYS A 156 -2.01 3.75 -6.19
C CYS A 156 -2.67 4.11 -7.54
N ALA A 157 -2.05 3.72 -8.66
CA ALA A 157 -2.59 3.96 -9.98
C ALA A 157 -3.90 3.20 -10.24
N ILE A 158 -4.02 1.94 -9.80
CA ILE A 158 -5.25 1.16 -9.87
C ILE A 158 -6.31 1.75 -8.93
N GLY A 159 -5.93 2.17 -7.72
CA GLY A 159 -6.81 2.90 -6.81
C GLY A 159 -7.39 4.14 -7.46
N TYR A 160 -6.56 4.97 -8.07
CA TYR A 160 -6.94 6.22 -8.71
C TYR A 160 -7.70 6.01 -10.03
N ALA A 161 -7.28 5.05 -10.85
CA ALA A 161 -7.81 4.87 -12.21
C ALA A 161 -9.06 3.98 -12.26
N LEU A 162 -9.19 3.03 -11.34
CA LEU A 162 -10.27 2.04 -11.38
C LEU A 162 -11.12 2.08 -10.11
N VAL A 163 -10.52 1.80 -8.95
CA VAL A 163 -11.30 1.57 -7.73
C VAL A 163 -12.09 2.81 -7.32
N PHE A 164 -11.42 3.95 -7.18
CA PHE A 164 -12.08 5.17 -6.76
C PHE A 164 -13.14 5.69 -7.75
N PRO A 165 -12.86 5.83 -9.07
CA PRO A 165 -13.86 6.36 -10.01
C PRO A 165 -15.10 5.49 -10.11
N PHE A 166 -14.96 4.16 -10.12
CA PHE A 166 -16.12 3.28 -10.18
C PHE A 166 -16.93 3.29 -8.89
N THR A 167 -16.26 3.28 -7.74
CA THR A 167 -16.93 3.42 -6.44
C THR A 167 -17.68 4.74 -6.34
N PHE A 168 -16.99 5.84 -6.64
CA PHE A 168 -17.57 7.18 -6.57
C PHE A 168 -18.78 7.32 -7.49
N ARG A 169 -18.64 6.93 -8.74
CA ARG A 169 -19.73 6.99 -9.73
C ARG A 169 -20.92 6.14 -9.30
N PHE A 170 -20.70 4.91 -8.85
CA PHE A 170 -21.77 4.04 -8.37
C PHE A 170 -22.55 4.68 -7.21
N LEU A 171 -21.84 5.23 -6.22
CA LEU A 171 -22.47 5.85 -5.05
C LEU A 171 -23.23 7.13 -5.40
N VAL A 172 -22.73 7.92 -6.34
CA VAL A 172 -23.37 9.18 -6.78
C VAL A 172 -24.60 8.90 -7.62
N GLU A 173 -24.53 7.93 -8.55
CA GLU A 173 -25.64 7.56 -9.44
C GLU A 173 -26.72 6.73 -8.71
N TYR A 174 -26.39 6.14 -7.54
CA TYR A 174 -27.35 5.37 -6.76
C TYR A 174 -28.42 6.28 -6.15
N ASN A 175 -29.66 6.14 -6.61
CA ASN A 175 -30.78 6.97 -6.20
C ASN A 175 -31.93 6.10 -5.68
N LEU A 176 -32.24 6.22 -4.39
CA LEU A 176 -33.35 5.49 -3.77
C LEU A 176 -34.73 6.08 -4.19
N SER A 177 -34.80 7.39 -4.40
CA SER A 177 -35.99 8.11 -4.75
C SER A 177 -35.69 9.35 -5.60
N PRO A 178 -36.46 9.66 -6.64
CA PRO A 178 -36.31 10.89 -7.43
C PRO A 178 -36.43 12.19 -6.61
N ASN A 179 -37.02 12.09 -5.42
CA ASN A 179 -37.24 13.25 -4.54
C ASN A 179 -36.01 13.54 -3.65
N ILE A 180 -34.96 12.71 -3.72
CA ILE A 180 -33.72 12.89 -2.94
C ILE A 180 -32.62 13.36 -3.89
N THR A 181 -32.09 14.55 -3.67
CA THR A 181 -30.95 15.08 -4.43
C THR A 181 -29.67 14.73 -3.71
N ASN A 182 -28.79 14.00 -4.37
CA ASN A 182 -27.47 13.66 -3.83
C ASN A 182 -26.55 14.88 -3.86
N GLN A 183 -26.12 15.34 -2.68
CA GLN A 183 -25.13 16.41 -2.53
C GLN A 183 -23.85 15.82 -1.91
N ILE A 184 -22.73 15.98 -2.59
CA ILE A 184 -21.46 15.39 -2.17
C ILE A 184 -20.66 16.40 -1.36
N ASN A 185 -20.38 16.07 -0.09
CA ASN A 185 -19.55 16.89 0.76
C ASN A 185 -18.07 16.73 0.41
N LEU A 186 -17.31 17.84 0.38
CA LEU A 186 -15.89 17.88 0.09
C LEU A 186 -15.08 16.94 1.00
N LEU A 187 -15.31 16.93 2.32
CA LEU A 187 -14.57 16.05 3.23
C LEU A 187 -14.82 14.58 2.92
N SER A 188 -16.08 14.20 2.71
CA SER A 188 -16.43 12.81 2.38
C SER A 188 -15.78 12.35 1.07
N TYR A 189 -15.76 13.23 0.06
CA TYR A 189 -15.08 12.95 -1.20
C TYR A 189 -13.58 12.68 -0.99
N ILE A 190 -12.90 13.58 -0.26
CA ILE A 190 -11.45 13.50 -0.04
C ILE A 190 -11.07 12.31 0.84
N ASP A 191 -11.85 12.01 1.87
CA ASP A 191 -11.59 10.87 2.74
C ASP A 191 -11.67 9.55 1.95
N ASN A 192 -12.71 9.39 1.12
CA ASN A 192 -12.84 8.23 0.24
C ASN A 192 -11.71 8.16 -0.81
N PHE A 193 -11.39 9.29 -1.43
CA PHE A 193 -10.34 9.40 -2.45
C PHE A 193 -8.98 8.99 -1.87
N THR A 194 -8.56 9.63 -0.79
CA THR A 194 -7.24 9.40 -0.19
C THR A 194 -7.14 7.99 0.42
N MET A 195 -8.18 7.53 1.10
CA MET A 195 -8.22 6.20 1.71
C MET A 195 -8.08 5.10 0.65
N LEU A 196 -8.89 5.12 -0.39
CA LEU A 196 -8.86 4.06 -1.41
C LEU A 196 -7.53 4.02 -2.15
N ILE A 197 -6.94 5.17 -2.50
CA ILE A 197 -5.67 5.21 -3.22
C ILE A 197 -4.51 4.74 -2.34
N LEU A 198 -4.41 5.26 -1.10
CA LEU A 198 -3.32 4.87 -0.19
C LEU A 198 -3.39 3.40 0.21
N VAL A 199 -4.59 2.94 0.57
CA VAL A 199 -4.77 1.55 0.98
C VAL A 199 -4.50 0.61 -0.19
N MET A 200 -4.93 0.93 -1.41
CA MET A 200 -4.58 0.13 -2.59
C MET A 200 -3.07 0.08 -2.81
N GLY A 201 -2.36 1.21 -2.64
CA GLY A 201 -0.89 1.21 -2.69
C GLY A 201 -0.27 0.24 -1.67
N ILE A 202 -0.68 0.32 -0.40
CA ILE A 202 -0.18 -0.54 0.68
C ILE A 202 -0.52 -2.02 0.43
N VAL A 203 -1.74 -2.31 -0.01
CA VAL A 203 -2.20 -3.69 -0.29
C VAL A 203 -1.40 -4.33 -1.42
N PHE A 204 -0.95 -3.55 -2.39
CA PHE A 204 -0.10 -4.04 -3.48
C PHE A 204 1.30 -4.47 -3.01
N GLU A 205 1.70 -4.12 -1.78
CA GLU A 205 2.91 -4.68 -1.14
C GLU A 205 2.73 -6.12 -0.62
N MET A 206 1.50 -6.66 -0.60
CA MET A 206 1.23 -8.01 -0.09
C MET A 206 2.13 -9.09 -0.72
N PRO A 207 2.39 -9.15 -2.04
CA PRO A 207 3.29 -10.14 -2.62
C PRO A 207 4.74 -10.00 -2.15
N LEU A 208 5.23 -8.77 -1.96
CA LEU A 208 6.57 -8.50 -1.43
C LEU A 208 6.67 -8.94 0.03
N LEU A 209 5.69 -8.59 0.87
CA LEU A 209 5.65 -9.00 2.27
C LEU A 209 5.57 -10.53 2.40
N ALA A 210 4.74 -11.19 1.60
CA ALA A 210 4.64 -12.66 1.59
C ALA A 210 5.95 -13.33 1.18
N TRP A 211 6.65 -12.78 0.18
CA TRP A 211 7.94 -13.25 -0.24
C TRP A 211 9.00 -13.07 0.86
N LEU A 212 9.03 -11.91 1.51
CA LEU A 212 9.96 -11.60 2.59
C LEU A 212 9.74 -12.52 3.80
N LEU A 213 8.49 -12.76 4.20
CA LEU A 213 8.16 -13.71 5.27
C LEU A 213 8.53 -15.15 4.89
N SER A 214 8.45 -15.51 3.61
CA SER A 214 8.89 -16.81 3.13
C SER A 214 10.41 -16.97 3.17
N LEU A 215 11.17 -15.89 2.93
CA LEU A 215 12.61 -15.89 3.03
C LEU A 215 13.08 -16.21 4.47
N PHE A 216 12.40 -15.63 5.46
CA PHE A 216 12.62 -15.94 6.89
C PHE A 216 12.06 -17.32 7.31
N GLY A 217 11.45 -18.08 6.40
CA GLY A 217 10.87 -19.39 6.70
C GLY A 217 9.58 -19.36 7.52
N ILE A 218 9.02 -18.16 7.77
CA ILE A 218 7.78 -17.95 8.53
C ILE A 218 6.57 -18.39 7.69
N LEU A 219 6.56 -18.04 6.39
CA LEU A 219 5.45 -18.32 5.48
C LEU A 219 5.85 -19.36 4.42
N LYS A 220 5.11 -20.46 4.34
CA LYS A 220 5.31 -21.51 3.34
C LYS A 220 4.23 -21.46 2.27
N LYS A 221 4.60 -21.78 1.03
CA LYS A 221 3.64 -21.84 -0.11
C LYS A 221 2.54 -22.85 0.12
N SER A 222 2.87 -24.00 0.74
CA SER A 222 1.89 -25.04 1.11
C SER A 222 0.82 -24.48 2.04
N PHE A 223 1.20 -23.68 3.04
CA PHE A 223 0.28 -23.02 3.98
C PHE A 223 -0.73 -22.13 3.25
N LEU A 224 -0.26 -21.22 2.38
CA LEU A 224 -1.17 -20.37 1.62
C LEU A 224 -2.13 -21.16 0.73
N ARG A 225 -1.68 -22.25 0.13
CA ARG A 225 -2.54 -23.10 -0.71
C ARG A 225 -3.60 -23.86 0.08
N GLU A 226 -3.23 -24.40 1.22
CA GLU A 226 -4.11 -25.15 2.10
C GLU A 226 -5.21 -24.27 2.69
N TYR A 227 -4.84 -23.06 3.14
CA TYR A 227 -5.75 -22.11 3.78
C TYR A 227 -6.42 -21.13 2.79
N LYS A 228 -6.43 -21.42 1.49
CA LYS A 228 -7.00 -20.54 0.45
C LYS A 228 -8.46 -20.15 0.73
N LYS A 229 -9.28 -21.08 1.22
CA LYS A 229 -10.69 -20.82 1.55
C LYS A 229 -10.83 -19.82 2.70
N HIS A 230 -9.98 -19.93 3.71
CA HIS A 230 -9.96 -18.99 4.83
C HIS A 230 -9.41 -17.63 4.40
N ALA A 231 -8.40 -17.62 3.53
CA ALA A 231 -7.86 -16.37 2.97
C ALA A 231 -8.92 -15.57 2.21
N VAL A 232 -9.79 -16.22 1.43
CA VAL A 232 -10.93 -15.55 0.77
C VAL A 232 -11.81 -14.81 1.76
N VAL A 233 -12.14 -15.44 2.90
CA VAL A 233 -12.96 -14.80 3.94
C VAL A 233 -12.22 -13.63 4.58
N VAL A 234 -10.94 -13.78 4.90
CA VAL A 234 -10.11 -12.71 5.47
C VAL A 234 -10.00 -11.54 4.48
N LEU A 235 -9.80 -11.80 3.19
CA LEU A 235 -9.73 -10.78 2.15
C LEU A 235 -11.07 -10.05 1.97
N LEU A 236 -12.20 -10.75 2.07
CA LEU A 236 -13.52 -10.14 2.05
C LEU A 236 -13.73 -9.21 3.26
N ILE A 237 -13.35 -9.66 4.45
CA ILE A 237 -13.41 -8.84 5.67
C ILE A 237 -12.49 -7.62 5.52
N SER A 238 -11.27 -7.81 5.00
CA SER A 238 -10.34 -6.71 4.75
C SER A 238 -10.92 -5.72 3.74
N ALA A 239 -11.50 -6.19 2.64
CA ALA A 239 -12.19 -5.34 1.67
C ALA A 239 -13.32 -4.54 2.31
N ALA A 240 -14.12 -5.16 3.19
CA ALA A 240 -15.22 -4.49 3.90
C ALA A 240 -14.73 -3.41 4.88
N ILE A 241 -13.55 -3.59 5.49
CA ILE A 241 -12.92 -2.58 6.36
C ILE A 241 -12.36 -1.41 5.53
N ILE A 242 -11.77 -1.73 4.36
CA ILE A 242 -11.18 -0.75 3.45
C ILE A 242 -12.27 0.11 2.79
N THR A 243 -13.43 -0.48 2.47
CA THR A 243 -14.50 0.25 1.78
C THR A 243 -15.33 1.08 2.76
N PRO A 244 -15.37 2.41 2.62
CA PRO A 244 -16.08 3.26 3.59
C PRO A 244 -17.60 3.15 3.48
N SER A 245 -18.13 2.74 2.33
CA SER A 245 -19.56 2.61 2.07
C SER A 245 -20.17 1.26 2.49
N GLY A 246 -19.31 0.21 2.60
CA GLY A 246 -19.75 -1.14 2.95
C GLY A 246 -20.74 -1.78 1.96
N ASP A 247 -20.95 -1.18 0.80
CA ASP A 247 -21.85 -1.70 -0.22
C ASP A 247 -21.21 -2.89 -0.97
N PRO A 248 -22.01 -3.85 -1.45
CA PRO A 248 -21.50 -5.05 -2.10
C PRO A 248 -20.73 -4.77 -3.40
N PHE A 249 -21.06 -3.70 -4.13
CA PHE A 249 -20.39 -3.36 -5.38
C PHE A 249 -18.96 -2.87 -5.12
N THR A 250 -18.79 -1.88 -4.24
CA THR A 250 -17.48 -1.35 -3.86
C THR A 250 -16.63 -2.42 -3.19
N LEU A 251 -17.26 -3.26 -2.35
CA LEU A 251 -16.58 -4.38 -1.70
C LEU A 251 -15.99 -5.34 -2.74
N MET A 252 -16.76 -5.74 -3.76
CA MET A 252 -16.27 -6.61 -4.83
C MET A 252 -15.18 -5.94 -5.67
N LEU A 253 -15.31 -4.65 -5.92
CA LEU A 253 -14.33 -3.88 -6.69
C LEU A 253 -12.96 -3.83 -6.02
N VAL A 254 -12.92 -3.78 -4.67
CA VAL A 254 -11.68 -3.84 -3.87
C VAL A 254 -11.23 -5.30 -3.70
N PHE A 255 -12.15 -6.23 -3.46
CA PHE A 255 -11.82 -7.63 -3.23
C PHE A 255 -11.11 -8.29 -4.42
N VAL A 256 -11.51 -7.99 -5.66
CA VAL A 256 -10.91 -8.62 -6.85
C VAL A 256 -9.39 -8.35 -6.94
N PRO A 257 -8.90 -7.11 -6.85
CA PRO A 257 -7.46 -6.86 -6.79
C PRO A 257 -6.77 -7.56 -5.61
N LEU A 258 -7.36 -7.55 -4.41
CA LEU A 258 -6.80 -8.25 -3.25
C LEU A 258 -6.62 -9.74 -3.51
N TYR A 259 -7.62 -10.38 -4.10
CA TYR A 259 -7.57 -11.80 -4.42
C TYR A 259 -6.50 -12.12 -5.48
N VAL A 260 -6.38 -11.27 -6.50
CA VAL A 260 -5.31 -11.41 -7.52
C VAL A 260 -3.93 -11.28 -6.87
N LEU A 261 -3.74 -10.33 -5.96
CA LEU A 261 -2.47 -10.17 -5.24
C LEU A 261 -2.17 -11.36 -4.33
N TYR A 262 -3.18 -11.95 -3.71
CA TYR A 262 -3.01 -13.19 -2.94
C TYR A 262 -2.52 -14.35 -3.82
N GLU A 263 -3.12 -14.54 -4.99
CA GLU A 263 -2.66 -15.57 -5.96
C GLU A 263 -1.23 -15.28 -6.45
N LEU A 264 -0.91 -14.01 -6.72
CA LEU A 264 0.45 -13.59 -7.06
C LEU A 264 1.44 -13.89 -5.93
N SER A 265 1.04 -13.67 -4.68
CA SER A 265 1.86 -13.99 -3.50
C SER A 265 2.20 -15.48 -3.45
N ILE A 266 1.24 -16.36 -3.75
CA ILE A 266 1.50 -17.82 -3.84
C ILE A 266 2.49 -18.16 -4.94
N ILE A 267 2.47 -17.43 -6.06
CA ILE A 267 3.37 -17.67 -7.19
C ILE A 267 4.80 -17.24 -6.86
N VAL A 268 4.94 -16.09 -6.21
CA VAL A 268 6.25 -15.47 -5.89
C VAL A 268 7.00 -16.23 -4.80
N ILE A 269 6.29 -16.85 -3.85
CA ILE A 269 6.90 -17.67 -2.80
C ILE A 269 7.54 -18.93 -3.40
N ARG A 270 8.81 -19.16 -3.09
CA ARG A 270 9.55 -20.38 -3.40
C ARG A 270 9.70 -21.21 -2.12
N ASP A 271 9.26 -22.48 -2.15
CA ASP A 271 9.58 -23.41 -1.06
C ASP A 271 11.09 -23.67 -1.07
N LYS A 272 11.76 -23.43 0.06
CA LYS A 272 13.15 -23.91 0.23
C LYS A 272 13.11 -25.44 0.13
N PRO A 273 14.00 -26.07 -0.65
CA PRO A 273 14.09 -27.54 -0.64
C PRO A 273 14.34 -27.98 0.81
N LYS A 274 13.60 -29.04 1.25
CA LYS A 274 13.93 -29.69 2.51
C LYS A 274 15.42 -30.04 2.46
N LYS A 275 16.21 -29.52 3.38
CA LYS A 275 17.44 -30.19 3.75
C LYS A 275 17.00 -31.54 4.30
N ASP A 276 17.21 -32.60 3.53
CA ASP A 276 17.10 -33.94 4.02
C ASP A 276 18.11 -34.03 5.16
N ASP A 277 17.58 -34.29 6.36
CA ASP A 277 18.38 -34.59 7.54
C ASP A 277 19.14 -35.89 7.21
N GLU A 278 20.43 -35.75 6.80
CA GLU A 278 21.41 -36.81 6.88
C GLU A 278 22.12 -36.80 8.25
#